data_0e1dee9d35f6573a857107fb2a11beb2
#
_entry.id   0e1dee9d35f6573a857107fb2a11beb2
#
_cell.length_a   1.000
_cell.length_b   1.000
_cell.length_c   1.000
_cell.angle_alpha   90.00
_cell.angle_beta   90.00
_cell.angle_gamma   90.00
#
_symmetry.space_group_name_H-M   'P 1'
#
loop_
_entity.id
_entity.type
_entity.pdbx_description
1 polymer ?
#
loop_
_entity_poly.entity_id
_entity_poly.type
_entity_poly.pdbx_seq_one_letter_code
_entity_poly.pdbx_strand_id
1 'polypeptide(L)'
;MTSKLKVNILADGGDNAILTSDGSGSLTLNNDAFKNTPSFQAYLGSNSSNLTMGTATKIEYNTESWDVGGCYNNTGSTVNLNGLSATAYSFCPNVAGKYWIYATARVDASSNFPHDAYFAIYKNGSAVNIFQRVAQSTDFNGTLRLGAAVDMNGTGDLIQIYVTLYDGVNAFISNYSSSTLFGAYRLIGT
;
A
#
# COMPACT_ATOMS: atom_id res chain seq x y z
N MET A 1 24.96 -43.35 -4.30
CA MET A 1 23.48 -43.43 -4.32
C MET A 1 22.98 -42.15 -3.64
N THR A 2 22.15 -41.38 -4.31
CA THR A 2 21.48 -40.21 -3.70
C THR A 2 20.19 -40.68 -3.03
N SER A 3 20.10 -40.53 -1.72
CA SER A 3 18.87 -40.84 -0.98
C SER A 3 17.83 -39.76 -1.31
N LYS A 4 16.59 -40.18 -1.70
CA LYS A 4 15.46 -39.28 -1.97
C LYS A 4 14.33 -39.60 -1.03
N LEU A 5 13.81 -38.60 -0.29
CA LEU A 5 12.54 -38.73 0.41
C LEU A 5 11.43 -38.26 -0.55
N LYS A 6 10.43 -39.10 -0.78
CA LYS A 6 9.25 -38.79 -1.60
C LYS A 6 8.05 -38.66 -0.68
N VAL A 7 7.54 -37.46 -0.54
CA VAL A 7 6.32 -37.17 0.23
C VAL A 7 5.44 -36.23 -0.59
N ASN A 8 4.12 -36.43 -0.54
CA ASN A 8 3.14 -35.51 -1.15
C ASN A 8 2.73 -34.41 -0.18
N ILE A 9 2.78 -34.67 1.12
CA ILE A 9 2.43 -33.73 2.17
C ILE A 9 3.49 -33.82 3.27
N LEU A 10 4.01 -32.66 3.67
CA LEU A 10 4.73 -32.47 4.93
C LEU A 10 3.78 -31.79 5.91
N ALA A 11 3.47 -32.42 7.03
CA ALA A 11 2.56 -31.91 8.05
C ALA A 11 3.26 -31.74 9.40
N ASP A 12 2.68 -30.96 10.30
CA ASP A 12 3.08 -30.87 11.69
C ASP A 12 2.52 -32.03 12.55
N GLY A 13 2.82 -32.05 13.84
CA GLY A 13 2.34 -33.08 14.77
C GLY A 13 0.82 -33.07 15.02
N GLY A 14 0.09 -32.10 14.48
CA GLY A 14 -1.39 -32.01 14.50
C GLY A 14 -2.02 -32.30 13.15
N ASP A 15 -1.28 -32.93 12.22
CA ASP A 15 -1.70 -33.25 10.85
C ASP A 15 -2.02 -32.02 9.98
N ASN A 16 -1.60 -30.81 10.38
CA ASN A 16 -1.74 -29.64 9.54
C ASN A 16 -0.67 -29.63 8.44
N ALA A 17 -1.07 -29.56 7.18
CA ALA A 17 -0.14 -29.53 6.06
C ALA A 17 0.70 -28.25 6.05
N ILE A 18 2.03 -28.39 6.09
CA ILE A 18 3.00 -27.31 5.94
C ILE A 18 3.34 -27.11 4.46
N LEU A 19 3.55 -28.20 3.75
CA LEU A 19 3.85 -28.24 2.32
C LEU A 19 2.97 -29.31 1.67
N THR A 20 2.42 -29.00 0.51
CA THR A 20 1.70 -29.95 -0.33
C THR A 20 2.29 -29.95 -1.75
N SER A 21 2.66 -31.13 -2.26
CA SER A 21 3.06 -31.32 -3.66
C SER A 21 1.87 -31.75 -4.51
N ASP A 22 1.75 -31.21 -5.71
CA ASP A 22 0.79 -31.63 -6.71
C ASP A 22 1.18 -32.95 -7.45
N GLY A 23 2.35 -33.50 -7.12
CA GLY A 23 2.92 -34.66 -7.78
C GLY A 23 3.62 -34.36 -9.11
N SER A 24 3.57 -33.15 -9.63
CA SER A 24 4.17 -32.73 -10.90
C SER A 24 5.38 -31.78 -10.72
N GLY A 25 5.80 -31.56 -9.46
CA GLY A 25 6.95 -30.74 -9.11
C GLY A 25 6.60 -29.35 -8.58
N SER A 26 5.31 -29.00 -8.48
CA SER A 26 4.88 -27.78 -7.82
C SER A 26 4.63 -27.99 -6.34
N LEU A 27 4.92 -26.98 -5.54
CA LEU A 27 4.74 -26.98 -4.10
C LEU A 27 3.80 -25.86 -3.68
N THR A 28 2.83 -26.19 -2.83
CA THR A 28 2.00 -25.20 -2.12
C THR A 28 2.49 -25.07 -0.68
N LEU A 29 2.88 -23.86 -0.29
CA LEU A 29 3.13 -23.50 1.09
C LEU A 29 1.79 -23.17 1.76
N ASN A 30 1.41 -23.94 2.77
CA ASN A 30 0.13 -23.77 3.47
C ASN A 30 0.24 -22.82 4.67
N ASN A 31 1.44 -22.38 5.01
CA ASN A 31 1.68 -21.41 6.10
C ASN A 31 1.81 -19.99 5.53
N ASP A 32 0.96 -19.07 5.99
CA ASP A 32 0.96 -17.68 5.58
C ASP A 32 2.22 -16.90 6.01
N ALA A 33 3.01 -17.44 6.95
CA ALA A 33 4.30 -16.87 7.34
C ALA A 33 5.32 -16.83 6.18
N PHE A 34 5.14 -17.69 5.16
CA PHE A 34 6.00 -17.74 3.97
C PHE A 34 5.39 -17.06 2.75
N LYS A 35 4.27 -16.36 2.90
CA LYS A 35 3.59 -15.65 1.83
C LYS A 35 3.76 -14.14 2.01
N ASN A 36 3.94 -13.41 0.93
CA ASN A 36 3.93 -11.94 0.93
C ASN A 36 2.50 -11.36 1.04
N THR A 37 1.59 -12.10 1.67
CA THR A 37 0.19 -11.72 1.82
C THR A 37 -0.17 -11.46 3.29
N PRO A 38 -1.19 -10.64 3.55
CA PRO A 38 -1.98 -9.90 2.56
C PRO A 38 -1.15 -8.84 1.83
N SER A 39 -1.61 -8.49 0.62
CA SER A 39 -0.91 -7.54 -0.26
C SER A 39 -1.88 -6.92 -1.26
N PHE A 40 -1.61 -5.69 -1.68
CA PHE A 40 -2.45 -5.00 -2.66
C PHE A 40 -1.66 -4.01 -3.50
N GLN A 41 -2.26 -3.56 -4.60
CA GLN A 41 -1.90 -2.35 -5.31
C GLN A 41 -3.15 -1.68 -5.85
N ALA A 42 -3.23 -0.37 -5.66
CA ALA A 42 -4.28 0.47 -6.19
C ALA A 42 -3.69 1.72 -6.84
N TYR A 43 -4.46 2.36 -7.71
CA TYR A 43 -4.10 3.60 -8.38
C TYR A 43 -5.26 4.60 -8.35
N LEU A 44 -4.97 5.84 -8.69
CA LEU A 44 -5.97 6.89 -8.80
C LEU A 44 -6.71 6.75 -10.15
N GLY A 45 -7.99 6.40 -10.13
CA GLY A 45 -8.79 6.13 -11.34
C GLY A 45 -9.21 7.39 -12.12
N SER A 46 -9.22 8.55 -11.44
CA SER A 46 -9.48 9.87 -12.04
C SER A 46 -8.65 10.93 -11.33
N ASN A 47 -8.37 12.05 -11.98
CA ASN A 47 -7.68 13.18 -11.32
C ASN A 47 -8.41 13.56 -10.03
N SER A 48 -7.64 13.90 -8.99
CA SER A 48 -8.24 14.50 -7.79
C SER A 48 -8.87 15.86 -8.14
N SER A 49 -9.75 16.35 -7.28
CA SER A 49 -10.09 17.77 -7.27
C SER A 49 -8.84 18.62 -6.98
N ASN A 50 -8.91 19.92 -7.26
CA ASN A 50 -7.85 20.85 -6.87
C ASN A 50 -7.63 20.79 -5.36
N LEU A 51 -6.36 20.69 -4.95
CA LEU A 51 -5.98 20.58 -3.56
C LEU A 51 -5.90 21.96 -2.90
N THR A 52 -6.26 22.02 -1.61
CA THR A 52 -6.05 23.22 -0.80
C THR A 52 -4.59 23.28 -0.38
N MET A 53 -3.91 24.36 -0.76
CA MET A 53 -2.51 24.58 -0.43
C MET A 53 -2.31 24.62 1.10
N GLY A 54 -1.19 24.05 1.55
CA GLY A 54 -0.84 23.96 2.97
C GLY A 54 -1.68 22.95 3.79
N THR A 55 -2.61 22.24 3.16
CA THR A 55 -3.48 21.26 3.84
C THR A 55 -3.08 19.84 3.48
N ALA A 56 -2.83 19.01 4.48
CA ALA A 56 -2.59 17.58 4.27
C ALA A 56 -3.88 16.91 3.76
N THR A 57 -3.83 16.46 2.52
CA THR A 57 -4.97 15.85 1.84
C THR A 57 -4.67 14.38 1.54
N LYS A 58 -5.59 13.49 1.91
CA LYS A 58 -5.50 12.08 1.61
C LYS A 58 -5.68 11.84 0.10
N ILE A 59 -4.83 11.01 -0.47
CA ILE A 59 -4.97 10.60 -1.87
C ILE A 59 -5.93 9.41 -1.96
N GLU A 60 -6.90 9.54 -2.84
CA GLU A 60 -8.01 8.60 -3.01
C GLU A 60 -7.68 7.54 -4.08
N TYR A 61 -6.77 6.62 -3.79
CA TYR A 61 -6.44 5.51 -4.70
C TYR A 61 -7.63 4.55 -4.80
N ASN A 62 -8.58 4.88 -5.65
CA ASN A 62 -9.92 4.30 -5.71
C ASN A 62 -10.08 3.13 -6.69
N THR A 63 -9.02 2.74 -7.38
CA THR A 63 -9.06 1.66 -8.37
C THR A 63 -7.98 0.63 -8.06
N GLU A 64 -8.39 -0.59 -7.76
CA GLU A 64 -7.46 -1.68 -7.46
C GLU A 64 -6.88 -2.28 -8.76
N SER A 65 -5.58 -2.52 -8.75
CA SER A 65 -4.94 -3.42 -9.70
C SER A 65 -5.09 -4.86 -9.23
N TRP A 66 -4.94 -5.08 -7.94
CA TRP A 66 -5.13 -6.37 -7.26
C TRP A 66 -5.19 -6.14 -5.74
N ASP A 67 -5.92 -7.02 -5.04
CA ASP A 67 -5.95 -7.14 -3.58
C ASP A 67 -6.01 -8.61 -3.18
N VAL A 68 -4.91 -9.12 -2.64
CA VAL A 68 -4.80 -10.49 -2.14
C VAL A 68 -5.00 -10.50 -0.64
N GLY A 69 -6.13 -11.04 -0.23
CA GLY A 69 -6.51 -11.12 1.17
C GLY A 69 -7.53 -10.08 1.63
N GLY A 70 -8.07 -9.25 0.71
CA GLY A 70 -9.10 -8.25 1.03
C GLY A 70 -8.62 -7.26 2.09
N CYS A 71 -7.47 -6.64 1.86
CA CYS A 71 -6.78 -5.82 2.86
C CYS A 71 -6.79 -4.31 2.55
N TYR A 72 -7.39 -3.91 1.44
CA TYR A 72 -7.46 -2.53 1.03
C TYR A 72 -8.91 -2.04 0.85
N ASN A 73 -9.20 -0.86 1.35
CA ASN A 73 -10.47 -0.18 1.11
C ASN A 73 -10.29 0.87 0.00
N ASN A 74 -10.77 0.57 -1.20
CA ASN A 74 -10.75 1.46 -2.36
C ASN A 74 -11.96 2.41 -2.45
N THR A 75 -12.80 2.47 -1.41
CA THR A 75 -14.03 3.27 -1.40
C THR A 75 -13.91 4.53 -0.56
N GLY A 76 -14.79 5.51 -0.81
CA GLY A 76 -14.91 6.74 -0.01
C GLY A 76 -15.62 6.58 1.34
N SER A 77 -15.97 5.35 1.73
CA SER A 77 -16.70 5.05 2.97
C SER A 77 -15.90 4.11 3.86
N THR A 78 -16.26 4.02 5.13
CA THR A 78 -15.72 2.97 6.01
C THR A 78 -16.37 1.63 5.65
N VAL A 79 -15.56 0.59 5.50
CA VAL A 79 -16.00 -0.78 5.20
C VAL A 79 -15.42 -1.77 6.21
N ASN A 80 -15.98 -2.98 6.24
CA ASN A 80 -15.41 -4.09 6.99
C ASN A 80 -14.51 -4.91 6.07
N LEU A 81 -13.22 -5.04 6.44
CA LEU A 81 -12.25 -5.91 5.78
C LEU A 81 -11.84 -7.02 6.74
N ASN A 82 -12.31 -8.24 6.50
CA ASN A 82 -11.99 -9.42 7.33
C ASN A 82 -12.21 -9.20 8.84
N GLY A 83 -13.29 -8.55 9.22
CA GLY A 83 -13.62 -8.24 10.61
C GLY A 83 -13.04 -6.94 11.16
N LEU A 84 -12.23 -6.22 10.39
CA LEU A 84 -11.61 -4.95 10.76
C LEU A 84 -12.33 -3.77 10.11
N SER A 85 -12.48 -2.68 10.86
CA SER A 85 -13.05 -1.43 10.36
C SER A 85 -11.98 -0.64 9.61
N ALA A 86 -12.07 -0.60 8.28
CA ALA A 86 -11.16 0.13 7.41
C ALA A 86 -11.81 1.44 6.94
N THR A 87 -11.20 2.57 7.29
CA THR A 87 -11.65 3.88 6.80
C THR A 87 -11.37 4.04 5.31
N ALA A 88 -11.98 5.05 4.68
CA ALA A 88 -11.84 5.31 3.24
C ALA A 88 -10.37 5.33 2.78
N TYR A 89 -10.10 4.65 1.67
CA TYR A 89 -8.80 4.60 0.98
C TYR A 89 -7.64 4.22 1.92
N SER A 90 -7.82 3.14 2.69
CA SER A 90 -6.82 2.67 3.64
C SER A 90 -6.43 1.20 3.43
N PHE A 91 -5.16 0.92 3.67
CA PHE A 91 -4.65 -0.43 3.84
C PHE A 91 -4.84 -0.86 5.29
N CYS A 92 -5.54 -1.99 5.51
CA CYS A 92 -5.88 -2.53 6.83
C CYS A 92 -5.69 -4.05 6.82
N PRO A 93 -4.46 -4.55 6.99
CA PRO A 93 -4.22 -5.99 6.99
C PRO A 93 -4.72 -6.64 8.29
N ASN A 94 -5.34 -7.82 8.18
CA ASN A 94 -5.74 -8.64 9.31
C ASN A 94 -4.65 -9.62 9.81
N VAL A 95 -3.44 -9.46 9.31
CA VAL A 95 -2.26 -10.27 9.70
C VAL A 95 -1.18 -9.34 10.22
N ALA A 96 -0.70 -9.60 11.43
CA ALA A 96 0.42 -8.85 12.01
C ALA A 96 1.73 -9.11 11.27
N GLY A 97 2.62 -8.12 11.26
CA GLY A 97 3.95 -8.24 10.68
C GLY A 97 4.48 -6.92 10.12
N LYS A 98 5.67 -7.00 9.54
CA LYS A 98 6.24 -5.87 8.79
C LYS A 98 5.74 -5.89 7.35
N TYR A 99 5.38 -4.71 6.86
CA TYR A 99 4.92 -4.52 5.49
C TYR A 99 5.78 -3.50 4.78
N TRP A 100 6.19 -3.81 3.56
CA TRP A 100 6.73 -2.79 2.68
C TRP A 100 5.59 -1.99 2.09
N ILE A 101 5.53 -0.72 2.47
CA ILE A 101 4.56 0.25 1.96
C ILE A 101 5.26 1.06 0.88
N TYR A 102 4.62 1.23 -0.28
CA TYR A 102 5.14 2.08 -1.35
C TYR A 102 4.02 2.90 -1.98
N ALA A 103 4.33 4.13 -2.33
CA ALA A 103 3.39 4.99 -3.01
C ALA A 103 4.09 5.97 -3.95
N THR A 104 3.36 6.35 -4.98
CA THR A 104 3.74 7.43 -5.90
C THR A 104 2.54 8.33 -6.16
N ALA A 105 2.79 9.62 -6.41
CA ALA A 105 1.77 10.59 -6.76
C ALA A 105 2.31 11.58 -7.80
N ARG A 106 1.67 11.64 -8.95
CA ARG A 106 1.97 12.64 -9.97
C ARG A 106 1.27 13.95 -9.62
N VAL A 107 2.05 14.97 -9.33
CA VAL A 107 1.55 16.34 -9.13
C VAL A 107 1.40 17.02 -10.49
N ASP A 108 0.25 17.65 -10.71
CA ASP A 108 -0.05 18.45 -11.89
C ASP A 108 -0.81 19.72 -11.50
N ALA A 109 -0.92 20.70 -12.40
CA ALA A 109 -1.66 21.93 -12.17
C ALA A 109 -2.16 22.52 -13.47
N SER A 110 -3.34 23.16 -13.42
CA SER A 110 -3.88 23.92 -14.56
C SER A 110 -3.18 25.27 -14.75
N SER A 111 -2.58 25.81 -13.67
CA SER A 111 -1.78 27.04 -13.66
C SER A 111 -0.87 27.02 -12.43
N ASN A 112 0.23 27.70 -12.43
CA ASN A 112 1.18 27.83 -11.33
C ASN A 112 1.39 26.53 -10.52
N PHE A 113 2.35 25.74 -10.92
CA PHE A 113 2.74 24.53 -10.20
C PHE A 113 3.21 24.83 -8.79
N PRO A 114 3.02 23.92 -7.82
CA PRO A 114 3.54 24.08 -6.48
C PRO A 114 5.07 24.11 -6.48
N HIS A 115 5.66 24.84 -5.53
CA HIS A 115 7.11 24.89 -5.35
C HIS A 115 7.57 23.97 -4.22
N ASP A 116 6.70 23.63 -3.29
CA ASP A 116 6.99 22.74 -2.18
C ASP A 116 5.88 21.70 -2.03
N ALA A 117 6.27 20.46 -1.77
CA ALA A 117 5.37 19.34 -1.63
C ALA A 117 5.88 18.38 -0.55
N TYR A 118 4.97 17.96 0.34
CA TYR A 118 5.19 16.86 1.28
C TYR A 118 4.33 15.66 0.85
N PHE A 119 4.93 14.50 0.82
CA PHE A 119 4.27 13.24 0.52
C PHE A 119 4.59 12.26 1.64
N ALA A 120 3.59 11.76 2.35
CA ALA A 120 3.79 11.08 3.62
C ALA A 120 2.88 9.88 3.84
N ILE A 121 3.41 8.89 4.58
CA ILE A 121 2.64 7.78 5.14
C ILE A 121 2.00 8.25 6.44
N TYR A 122 0.71 7.98 6.58
CA TYR A 122 -0.05 8.14 7.82
C TYR A 122 -0.44 6.77 8.34
N LYS A 123 -0.17 6.53 9.62
CA LYS A 123 -0.63 5.35 10.34
C LYS A 123 -1.63 5.78 11.41
N ASN A 124 -2.83 5.21 11.38
CA ASN A 124 -3.90 5.51 12.34
C ASN A 124 -4.21 7.02 12.45
N GLY A 125 -4.20 7.71 11.31
CA GLY A 125 -4.49 9.15 11.22
C GLY A 125 -3.34 10.08 11.61
N SER A 126 -2.17 9.56 11.96
CA SER A 126 -0.99 10.35 12.31
C SER A 126 0.14 10.11 11.31
N ALA A 127 0.83 11.17 10.93
CA ALA A 127 2.02 11.04 10.08
C ALA A 127 3.10 10.23 10.82
N VAL A 128 3.60 9.19 10.17
CA VAL A 128 4.82 8.53 10.61
C VAL A 128 6.02 9.26 10.00
N ASN A 129 7.21 9.18 10.64
CA ASN A 129 8.41 9.91 10.19
C ASN A 129 8.98 9.37 8.85
N ILE A 130 8.09 9.11 7.89
CA ILE A 130 8.40 8.60 6.56
C ILE A 130 7.70 9.50 5.56
N PHE A 131 8.46 10.37 4.96
CA PHE A 131 7.94 11.34 3.99
C PHE A 131 9.00 11.69 2.93
N GLN A 132 8.54 12.14 1.78
CA GLN A 132 9.35 12.86 0.80
C GLN A 132 8.95 14.33 0.84
N ARG A 133 9.92 15.21 0.92
CA ARG A 133 9.76 16.63 0.65
C ARG A 133 10.48 16.99 -0.64
N VAL A 134 9.79 17.75 -1.49
CA VAL A 134 10.38 18.43 -2.63
C VAL A 134 10.18 19.92 -2.41
N ALA A 135 11.27 20.67 -2.36
CA ALA A 135 11.25 22.12 -2.29
C ALA A 135 12.12 22.65 -3.43
N GLN A 136 11.56 23.47 -4.29
CA GLN A 136 12.22 24.02 -5.48
C GLN A 136 11.99 25.53 -5.55
N SER A 137 12.89 26.24 -6.20
CA SER A 137 12.71 27.67 -6.52
C SER A 137 11.86 27.89 -7.80
N THR A 138 11.47 26.82 -8.46
CA THR A 138 10.68 26.80 -9.70
C THR A 138 9.57 25.79 -9.58
N ASP A 139 8.64 25.84 -10.51
CA ASP A 139 7.48 24.96 -10.61
C ASP A 139 7.85 23.47 -10.49
N PHE A 140 7.19 22.77 -9.56
CA PHE A 140 7.30 21.33 -9.42
C PHE A 140 6.19 20.63 -10.23
N ASN A 141 6.55 20.12 -11.39
CA ASN A 141 5.72 19.21 -12.19
C ASN A 141 6.40 17.84 -12.23
N GLY A 142 6.02 16.98 -11.32
CA GLY A 142 6.74 15.72 -11.15
C GLY A 142 5.99 14.67 -10.36
N THR A 143 6.66 13.53 -10.15
CA THR A 143 6.12 12.42 -9.38
C THR A 143 6.84 12.33 -8.03
N LEU A 144 6.07 12.47 -6.96
CA LEU A 144 6.50 12.16 -5.60
C LEU A 144 6.55 10.64 -5.42
N ARG A 145 7.49 10.15 -4.60
CA ARG A 145 7.68 8.71 -4.36
C ARG A 145 8.15 8.48 -2.95
N LEU A 146 7.65 7.44 -2.32
CA LEU A 146 8.13 6.97 -1.03
C LEU A 146 7.99 5.46 -0.91
N GLY A 147 8.76 4.89 0.01
CA GLY A 147 8.65 3.49 0.38
C GLY A 147 9.33 3.24 1.72
N ALA A 148 8.70 2.42 2.56
CA ALA A 148 9.24 2.07 3.86
C ALA A 148 8.64 0.77 4.40
N ALA A 149 9.38 0.14 5.32
CA ALA A 149 8.87 -0.95 6.13
C ALA A 149 8.12 -0.39 7.34
N VAL A 150 6.89 -0.84 7.56
CA VAL A 150 6.02 -0.41 8.67
C VAL A 150 5.48 -1.63 9.39
N ASP A 151 5.53 -1.61 10.72
CA ASP A 151 4.91 -2.65 11.56
C ASP A 151 3.40 -2.45 11.61
N MET A 152 2.63 -3.54 11.39
CA MET A 152 1.17 -3.59 11.47
C MET A 152 0.75 -4.64 12.49
N ASN A 153 -0.23 -4.30 13.34
CA ASN A 153 -0.67 -5.17 14.43
C ASN A 153 -1.65 -6.29 14.00
N GLY A 154 -2.20 -6.21 12.78
CA GLY A 154 -3.19 -7.18 12.29
C GLY A 154 -4.57 -7.09 12.93
N THR A 155 -4.83 -6.09 13.78
CA THR A 155 -6.06 -5.94 14.56
C THR A 155 -6.75 -4.59 14.39
N GLY A 156 -6.31 -3.77 13.41
CA GLY A 156 -6.94 -2.49 13.12
C GLY A 156 -5.99 -1.35 12.78
N ASP A 157 -4.68 -1.61 12.67
CA ASP A 157 -3.77 -0.60 12.13
C ASP A 157 -4.14 -0.25 10.68
N LEU A 158 -4.15 1.04 10.38
CA LEU A 158 -4.51 1.62 9.08
C LEU A 158 -3.34 2.40 8.50
N ILE A 159 -3.06 2.21 7.22
CA ILE A 159 -2.13 3.06 6.45
C ILE A 159 -2.89 3.82 5.39
N GLN A 160 -2.61 5.11 5.28
CA GLN A 160 -3.12 6.02 4.26
C GLN A 160 -1.97 6.89 3.75
N ILE A 161 -2.10 7.40 2.54
CA ILE A 161 -1.10 8.26 1.91
C ILE A 161 -1.66 9.67 1.79
N TYR A 162 -0.86 10.64 2.23
CA TYR A 162 -1.22 12.05 2.23
C TYR A 162 -0.22 12.88 1.43
N VAL A 163 -0.72 13.94 0.85
CA VAL A 163 0.08 14.97 0.18
C VAL A 163 -0.29 16.34 0.72
N THR A 164 0.71 17.22 0.88
CA THR A 164 0.52 18.64 1.13
C THR A 164 1.31 19.40 0.07
N LEU A 165 0.65 20.30 -0.64
CA LEU A 165 1.25 21.15 -1.66
C LEU A 165 1.26 22.60 -1.17
N TYR A 166 2.28 23.35 -1.55
CA TYR A 166 2.43 24.76 -1.20
C TYR A 166 2.70 25.61 -2.45
N ASP A 167 2.26 26.87 -2.39
CA ASP A 167 2.55 27.92 -3.38
C ASP A 167 2.04 27.63 -4.81
N GLY A 168 1.11 26.69 -4.97
CA GLY A 168 0.50 26.37 -6.25
C GLY A 168 -0.89 26.99 -6.42
N VAL A 169 -1.40 26.97 -7.64
CA VAL A 169 -2.78 27.35 -7.96
C VAL A 169 -3.43 26.26 -8.80
N ASN A 170 -4.60 25.78 -8.35
CA ASN A 170 -5.33 24.71 -9.02
C ASN A 170 -4.47 23.45 -9.26
N ALA A 171 -3.60 23.13 -8.31
CA ALA A 171 -2.80 21.92 -8.36
C ALA A 171 -3.64 20.70 -7.89
N PHE A 172 -3.40 19.55 -8.49
CA PHE A 172 -4.11 18.31 -8.24
C PHE A 172 -3.19 17.10 -8.39
N ILE A 173 -3.66 15.94 -7.95
CA ILE A 173 -2.98 14.67 -8.21
C ILE A 173 -3.56 14.06 -9.49
N SER A 174 -2.71 13.79 -10.44
CA SER A 174 -3.07 13.26 -11.75
C SER A 174 -3.24 11.74 -11.73
N ASN A 175 -4.21 11.23 -12.47
CA ASN A 175 -4.59 9.82 -12.54
C ASN A 175 -3.72 8.96 -13.49
N TYR A 176 -2.51 9.38 -13.79
CA TYR A 176 -1.60 8.51 -14.53
C TYR A 176 -1.34 7.24 -13.73
N SER A 177 -1.97 6.13 -14.11
CA SER A 177 -1.92 4.85 -13.39
C SER A 177 -0.50 4.29 -13.20
N SER A 178 0.42 4.62 -14.10
CA SER A 178 1.84 4.29 -13.99
C SER A 178 2.64 5.21 -13.05
N SER A 179 2.06 6.35 -12.64
CA SER A 179 2.75 7.40 -11.87
C SER A 179 2.03 7.77 -10.57
N THR A 180 0.81 7.28 -10.35
CA THR A 180 0.02 7.54 -9.14
C THR A 180 -0.57 6.24 -8.63
N LEU A 181 0.18 5.57 -7.77
CA LEU A 181 -0.17 4.26 -7.23
C LEU A 181 0.22 4.15 -5.75
N PHE A 182 -0.46 3.23 -5.06
CA PHE A 182 -0.22 2.86 -3.68
C PHE A 182 -0.30 1.35 -3.54
N GLY A 183 0.62 0.76 -2.80
CA GLY A 183 0.60 -0.66 -2.56
C GLY A 183 1.35 -1.05 -1.30
N ALA A 184 1.09 -2.27 -0.86
CA ALA A 184 1.78 -2.90 0.23
C ALA A 184 1.87 -4.42 0.05
N TYR A 185 2.90 -5.00 0.62
CA TYR A 185 3.02 -6.45 0.76
C TYR A 185 3.77 -6.81 2.04
N ARG A 186 3.42 -7.95 2.60
CA ARG A 186 4.05 -8.45 3.81
C ARG A 186 5.49 -8.87 3.54
N LEU A 187 6.40 -8.50 4.43
CA LEU A 187 7.77 -8.99 4.42
C LEU A 187 7.83 -10.36 5.09
N ILE A 188 8.52 -11.31 4.46
CA ILE A 188 8.69 -12.66 4.98
C ILE A 188 9.89 -12.69 5.94
N GLY A 189 9.77 -13.42 7.04
CA GLY A 189 10.88 -13.65 7.97
C GLY A 189 11.19 -12.48 8.91
N THR A 190 10.21 -11.59 9.12
CA THR A 190 10.34 -10.45 10.05
C THR A 190 9.34 -10.53 11.18
#